data_15cbbcf3946364f3851348b84166f5b7
#
_entry.id   15cbbcf3946364f3851348b84166f5b7
#
_cell.length_a   1.000
_cell.length_b   1.000
_cell.length_c   1.000
_cell.angle_alpha   90.00
_cell.angle_beta   90.00
_cell.angle_gamma   90.00
#
_symmetry.space_group_name_H-M   'P 1'
#
loop_
_entity.id
_entity.type
_entity.pdbx_description
1 polymer ?
#
loop_
_entity_poly.entity_id
_entity_poly.type
_entity_poly.pdbx_seq_one_letter_code
_entity_poly.pdbx_strand_id
1 'polypeptide(L)'
;MGDGGVGRPHGVEVAKTRTRGPGRTYSRVVPGVSGRVLVVDDNKVIRQLIKVNLELEGFEVVTANDGAEALDVVHRVCPDVITLDVVMPRLDGFGAAAQLRADPRTRDVPVAIVSACSQLEVEAGIAAGVDAFLAKPFEPTELVRVVRRLAERKDRRDGRKGAPAGRGRG
;
A
#
# COMPACT_ATOMS: atom_id res chain seq x y z
N MET A 1 -50.28 31.29 26.21
CA MET A 1 -49.06 32.12 26.25
C MET A 1 -47.89 31.23 26.62
N GLY A 2 -46.87 31.12 25.81
CA GLY A 2 -45.68 30.36 26.09
C GLY A 2 -45.27 29.49 24.91
N ASP A 3 -44.72 30.13 23.92
CA ASP A 3 -44.10 29.56 22.78
C ASP A 3 -42.74 28.90 23.21
N GLY A 4 -42.61 27.61 23.02
CA GLY A 4 -41.45 26.81 23.27
C GLY A 4 -40.84 26.30 21.97
N GLY A 5 -39.94 27.06 21.36
CA GLY A 5 -39.22 26.72 20.18
C GLY A 5 -38.36 25.48 20.39
N VAL A 6 -38.71 24.39 19.69
CA VAL A 6 -37.89 23.19 19.60
C VAL A 6 -36.87 23.35 18.47
N GLY A 7 -35.60 23.46 18.85
CA GLY A 7 -34.48 23.50 17.93
C GLY A 7 -34.40 22.24 17.09
N ARG A 8 -34.31 22.42 15.76
CA ARG A 8 -34.08 21.34 14.80
C ARG A 8 -32.66 20.80 14.95
N PRO A 9 -32.44 19.48 14.95
CA PRO A 9 -31.09 18.94 14.85
C PRO A 9 -30.56 19.16 13.42
N HIS A 10 -29.35 19.65 13.35
CA HIS A 10 -28.60 19.83 12.12
C HIS A 10 -28.51 18.50 11.37
N GLY A 11 -29.05 18.46 10.17
CA GLY A 11 -29.01 17.30 9.30
C GLY A 11 -27.58 16.96 8.89
N VAL A 12 -27.22 15.73 9.13
CA VAL A 12 -26.02 15.12 8.54
C VAL A 12 -26.31 14.97 7.06
N GLU A 13 -25.67 15.75 6.23
CA GLU A 13 -25.76 15.66 4.78
C GLU A 13 -25.06 14.39 4.30
N VAL A 14 -25.85 13.37 3.96
CA VAL A 14 -25.35 12.15 3.33
C VAL A 14 -25.04 12.47 1.87
N ALA A 15 -23.77 12.59 1.56
CA ALA A 15 -23.31 12.79 0.19
C ALA A 15 -23.70 11.59 -0.68
N LYS A 16 -24.61 11.82 -1.62
CA LYS A 16 -25.02 10.84 -2.64
C LYS A 16 -23.82 10.47 -3.51
N THR A 17 -23.36 9.23 -3.40
CA THR A 17 -22.37 8.64 -4.29
C THR A 17 -22.95 8.51 -5.70
N ARG A 18 -22.45 9.29 -6.63
CA ARG A 18 -22.70 9.08 -8.05
C ARG A 18 -21.80 7.95 -8.54
N THR A 19 -22.41 6.85 -8.92
CA THR A 19 -21.79 5.75 -9.65
C THR A 19 -21.37 6.25 -11.04
N ARG A 20 -20.06 6.29 -11.30
CA ARG A 20 -19.54 6.47 -12.66
C ARG A 20 -18.85 5.20 -13.11
N GLY A 21 -19.13 4.79 -14.34
CA GLY A 21 -18.73 3.56 -14.99
C GLY A 21 -17.21 3.34 -15.17
N PRO A 22 -16.82 2.20 -15.81
CA PRO A 22 -15.46 1.68 -15.79
C PRO A 22 -14.51 2.57 -16.59
N GLY A 23 -13.42 3.00 -15.99
CA GLY A 23 -12.32 3.61 -16.72
C GLY A 23 -11.72 4.89 -16.15
N ARG A 24 -11.56 5.01 -14.83
CA ARG A 24 -10.69 6.06 -14.27
C ARG A 24 -9.92 5.56 -13.06
N THR A 25 -8.63 5.65 -13.19
CA THR A 25 -7.62 5.56 -12.12
C THR A 25 -8.04 6.48 -10.98
N TYR A 26 -8.49 5.91 -9.88
CA TYR A 26 -8.80 6.69 -8.71
C TYR A 26 -7.53 6.97 -7.92
N SER A 27 -6.89 8.09 -8.24
CA SER A 27 -6.03 8.76 -7.28
C SER A 27 -6.94 9.59 -6.38
N ARG A 28 -7.67 8.95 -5.49
CA ARG A 28 -8.46 9.66 -4.49
C ARG A 28 -7.69 9.66 -3.20
N VAL A 29 -6.99 10.75 -2.95
CA VAL A 29 -6.53 11.08 -1.59
C VAL A 29 -7.80 11.31 -0.76
N VAL A 30 -8.23 10.30 -0.05
CA VAL A 30 -9.26 10.47 0.98
C VAL A 30 -8.58 11.15 2.16
N PRO A 31 -9.05 12.31 2.63
CA PRO A 31 -8.46 12.95 3.81
C PRO A 31 -8.44 11.96 4.98
N GLY A 32 -7.25 11.66 5.50
CA GLY A 32 -7.06 10.71 6.60
C GLY A 32 -6.60 9.30 6.20
N VAL A 33 -6.47 8.97 4.92
CA VAL A 33 -5.89 7.71 4.46
C VAL A 33 -4.39 7.90 4.22
N SER A 34 -3.59 7.11 4.92
CA SER A 34 -2.12 7.16 4.85
C SER A 34 -1.54 6.49 3.59
N GLY A 35 -2.38 6.01 2.69
CA GLY A 35 -2.00 5.30 1.47
C GLY A 35 -2.61 3.90 1.39
N ARG A 36 -2.38 3.22 0.26
CA ARG A 36 -2.87 1.86 0.00
C ARG A 36 -1.73 0.85 0.04
N VAL A 37 -1.93 -0.24 0.76
CA VAL A 37 -0.94 -1.31 0.92
C VAL A 37 -1.49 -2.62 0.36
N LEU A 38 -0.69 -3.28 -0.48
CA LEU A 38 -0.95 -4.65 -0.90
C LEU A 38 -0.15 -5.59 0.00
N VAL A 39 -0.85 -6.41 0.77
CA VAL A 39 -0.26 -7.38 1.71
C VAL A 39 -0.30 -8.78 1.11
N VAL A 40 0.86 -9.38 0.91
CA VAL A 40 1.02 -10.69 0.25
C VAL A 40 1.68 -11.66 1.21
N ASP A 41 0.93 -12.63 1.67
CA ASP A 41 1.37 -13.69 2.58
C ASP A 41 0.43 -14.89 2.43
N ASP A 42 0.94 -16.11 2.34
CA ASP A 42 0.13 -17.31 2.24
C ASP A 42 -0.47 -17.72 3.59
N ASN A 43 0.12 -17.29 4.69
CA ASN A 43 -0.41 -17.51 6.03
C ASN A 43 -1.56 -16.54 6.33
N LYS A 44 -2.77 -17.04 6.39
CA LYS A 44 -3.98 -16.24 6.65
C LYS A 44 -3.91 -15.46 7.96
N VAL A 45 -3.32 -16.03 9.01
CA VAL A 45 -3.23 -15.39 10.33
C VAL A 45 -2.29 -14.19 10.28
N ILE A 46 -1.10 -14.37 9.70
CA ILE A 46 -0.12 -13.29 9.52
C ILE A 46 -0.68 -12.20 8.62
N ARG A 47 -1.29 -12.59 7.50
CA ARG A 47 -1.91 -11.65 6.56
C ARG A 47 -2.98 -10.79 7.25
N GLN A 48 -3.84 -11.42 8.07
CA GLN A 48 -4.87 -10.71 8.83
C GLN A 48 -4.27 -9.82 9.91
N LEU A 49 -3.22 -10.25 10.60
CA LEU A 49 -2.51 -9.46 11.59
C LEU A 49 -1.93 -8.18 10.96
N ILE A 50 -1.24 -8.31 9.83
CA ILE A 50 -0.68 -7.17 9.10
C ILE A 50 -1.80 -6.22 8.67
N LYS A 51 -2.86 -6.77 8.07
CA LYS A 51 -4.02 -5.98 7.60
C LYS A 51 -4.61 -5.13 8.73
N VAL A 52 -4.98 -5.74 9.85
CA VAL A 52 -5.64 -5.04 10.96
C VAL A 52 -4.74 -3.94 11.52
N ASN A 53 -3.45 -4.20 11.72
CA ASN A 53 -2.54 -3.19 12.26
C ASN A 53 -2.35 -1.99 11.32
N LEU A 54 -2.29 -2.23 10.01
CA LEU A 54 -2.16 -1.15 9.03
C LEU A 54 -3.48 -0.35 8.88
N GLU A 55 -4.63 -1.01 8.92
CA GLU A 55 -5.93 -0.34 8.87
C GLU A 55 -6.16 0.54 10.11
N LEU A 56 -5.75 0.11 11.29
CA LEU A 56 -5.79 0.93 12.52
C LEU A 56 -4.96 2.20 12.41
N GLU A 57 -3.93 2.21 11.58
CA GLU A 57 -3.06 3.36 11.32
C GLU A 57 -3.50 4.21 10.12
N GLY A 58 -4.66 3.92 9.56
CA GLY A 58 -5.29 4.70 8.49
C GLY A 58 -4.89 4.29 7.07
N PHE A 59 -4.24 3.13 6.88
CA PHE A 59 -3.99 2.60 5.54
C PHE A 59 -5.20 1.86 4.98
N GLU A 60 -5.41 1.95 3.68
CA GLU A 60 -6.29 1.05 2.95
C GLU A 60 -5.49 -0.22 2.61
N VAL A 61 -6.01 -1.39 2.98
CA VAL A 61 -5.29 -2.66 2.79
C VAL A 61 -6.04 -3.59 1.86
N VAL A 62 -5.35 -4.06 0.83
CA VAL A 62 -5.77 -5.16 -0.03
C VAL A 62 -4.83 -6.33 0.20
N THR A 63 -5.34 -7.55 0.19
CA THR A 63 -4.56 -8.75 0.46
C THR A 63 -4.49 -9.67 -0.74
N ALA A 64 -3.39 -10.41 -0.86
CA ALA A 64 -3.21 -11.51 -1.81
C ALA A 64 -2.59 -12.72 -1.09
N ASN A 65 -2.92 -13.93 -1.57
CA ASN A 65 -2.50 -15.18 -0.93
C ASN A 65 -1.10 -15.63 -1.34
N ASP A 66 -0.62 -15.16 -2.49
CA ASP A 66 0.70 -15.49 -3.02
C ASP A 66 1.16 -14.45 -4.06
N GLY A 67 2.38 -14.66 -4.56
CA GLY A 67 2.98 -13.75 -5.54
C GLY A 67 2.25 -13.69 -6.87
N ALA A 68 1.67 -14.79 -7.33
CA ALA A 68 0.92 -14.83 -8.59
C ALA A 68 -0.36 -13.99 -8.49
N GLU A 69 -1.14 -14.16 -7.42
CA GLU A 69 -2.33 -13.34 -7.16
C GLU A 69 -1.96 -11.86 -6.99
N ALA A 70 -0.86 -11.57 -6.32
CA ALA A 70 -0.38 -10.19 -6.18
C ALA A 70 -0.13 -9.52 -7.53
N LEU A 71 0.51 -10.21 -8.47
CA LEU A 71 0.75 -9.69 -9.83
C LEU A 71 -0.55 -9.50 -10.61
N ASP A 72 -1.54 -10.38 -10.43
CA ASP A 72 -2.85 -10.27 -11.09
C ASP A 72 -3.64 -9.05 -10.62
N VAL A 73 -3.52 -8.67 -9.34
CA VAL A 73 -4.31 -7.60 -8.76
C VAL A 73 -3.60 -6.25 -8.70
N VAL A 74 -2.27 -6.21 -8.75
CA VAL A 74 -1.47 -5.01 -8.48
C VAL A 74 -1.85 -3.81 -9.34
N HIS A 75 -2.19 -4.03 -10.61
CA HIS A 75 -2.56 -2.93 -11.52
C HIS A 75 -3.92 -2.32 -11.20
N ARG A 76 -4.84 -3.09 -10.64
CA ARG A 76 -6.16 -2.59 -10.19
C ARG A 76 -6.06 -1.94 -8.83
N VAL A 77 -5.23 -2.50 -7.96
CA VAL A 77 -5.02 -2.00 -6.60
C VAL A 77 -4.25 -0.68 -6.60
N CYS A 78 -3.25 -0.53 -7.48
CA CYS A 78 -2.36 0.62 -7.52
C CYS A 78 -1.80 0.96 -6.13
N PRO A 79 -1.08 0.04 -5.47
CA PRO A 79 -0.64 0.24 -4.11
C PRO A 79 0.48 1.28 -4.00
N ASP A 80 0.58 1.90 -2.85
CA ASP A 80 1.68 2.79 -2.49
C ASP A 80 2.86 2.03 -1.87
N VAL A 81 2.56 0.87 -1.26
CA VAL A 81 3.56 -0.06 -0.71
C VAL A 81 3.07 -1.49 -0.90
N ILE A 82 3.98 -2.41 -1.12
CA ILE A 82 3.71 -3.85 -1.16
C ILE A 82 4.53 -4.52 -0.06
N THR A 83 3.89 -5.35 0.77
CA THR A 83 4.59 -6.28 1.67
C THR A 83 4.53 -7.69 1.12
N LEU A 84 5.66 -8.39 1.06
CA LEU A 84 5.79 -9.73 0.51
C LEU A 84 6.40 -10.69 1.51
N ASP A 85 5.74 -11.82 1.75
CA ASP A 85 6.41 -12.98 2.33
C ASP A 85 7.33 -13.64 1.28
N VAL A 86 8.38 -14.31 1.72
CA VAL A 86 9.33 -14.97 0.81
C VAL A 86 8.79 -16.34 0.39
N VAL A 87 8.44 -17.18 1.36
CA VAL A 87 8.06 -18.57 1.11
C VAL A 87 6.57 -18.67 0.86
N MET A 88 6.20 -18.72 -0.41
CA MET A 88 4.81 -18.83 -0.85
C MET A 88 4.68 -19.84 -1.98
N PRO A 89 3.51 -20.54 -2.13
CA PRO A 89 3.27 -21.42 -3.27
C PRO A 89 3.15 -20.61 -4.58
N ARG A 90 3.32 -21.29 -5.71
CA ARG A 90 3.23 -20.79 -7.08
C ARG A 90 4.34 -19.81 -7.46
N LEU A 91 4.48 -18.69 -6.75
CA LEU A 91 5.51 -17.69 -6.99
C LEU A 91 5.97 -17.13 -5.65
N ASP A 92 7.26 -17.28 -5.33
CA ASP A 92 7.84 -16.74 -4.11
C ASP A 92 7.97 -15.20 -4.11
N GLY A 93 8.29 -14.64 -2.95
CA GLY A 93 8.36 -13.19 -2.79
C GLY A 93 9.44 -12.52 -3.64
N PHE A 94 10.58 -13.17 -3.85
CA PHE A 94 11.66 -12.59 -4.69
C PHE A 94 11.30 -12.65 -6.16
N GLY A 95 10.68 -13.74 -6.62
CA GLY A 95 10.17 -13.85 -7.98
C GLY A 95 9.10 -12.79 -8.26
N ALA A 96 8.18 -12.56 -7.32
CA ALA A 96 7.19 -11.50 -7.43
C ALA A 96 7.84 -10.12 -7.46
N ALA A 97 8.81 -9.84 -6.59
CA ALA A 97 9.54 -8.58 -6.57
C ALA A 97 10.28 -8.32 -7.89
N ALA A 98 10.94 -9.32 -8.44
CA ALA A 98 11.64 -9.19 -9.73
C ALA A 98 10.67 -8.85 -10.87
N GLN A 99 9.50 -9.48 -10.92
CA GLN A 99 8.49 -9.19 -11.93
C GLN A 99 7.88 -7.78 -11.75
N LEU A 100 7.66 -7.34 -10.51
CA LEU A 100 7.21 -5.97 -10.22
C LEU A 100 8.23 -4.94 -10.71
N ARG A 101 9.52 -5.20 -10.57
CA ARG A 101 10.60 -4.32 -11.05
C ARG A 101 10.73 -4.30 -12.57
N ALA A 102 10.41 -5.41 -13.22
CA ALA A 102 10.45 -5.51 -14.69
C ALA A 102 9.27 -4.79 -15.38
N ASP A 103 8.14 -4.60 -14.70
CA ASP A 103 6.98 -3.89 -15.24
C ASP A 103 7.10 -2.38 -15.01
N PRO A 104 7.11 -1.54 -16.07
CA PRO A 104 7.20 -0.09 -15.97
C PRO A 104 6.12 0.55 -15.10
N ARG A 105 4.96 -0.09 -14.94
CA ARG A 105 3.83 0.41 -14.14
C ARG A 105 4.00 0.19 -12.65
N THR A 106 4.83 -0.78 -12.25
CA THR A 106 5.01 -1.19 -10.85
C THR A 106 6.43 -1.07 -10.34
N ARG A 107 7.41 -0.86 -11.21
CA ARG A 107 8.83 -0.83 -10.84
C ARG A 107 9.21 0.21 -9.79
N ASP A 108 8.43 1.27 -9.66
CA ASP A 108 8.68 2.35 -8.68
C ASP A 108 7.91 2.15 -7.37
N VAL A 109 7.05 1.12 -7.27
CA VAL A 109 6.31 0.82 -6.04
C VAL A 109 7.26 0.24 -5.00
N PRO A 110 7.36 0.83 -3.80
CA PRO A 110 8.19 0.29 -2.73
C PRO A 110 7.73 -1.10 -2.29
N VAL A 111 8.70 -2.00 -2.10
CA VAL A 111 8.48 -3.37 -1.67
C VAL A 111 9.24 -3.65 -0.38
N ALA A 112 8.53 -4.15 0.62
CA ALA A 112 9.11 -4.68 1.87
C ALA A 112 8.94 -6.20 1.93
N ILE A 113 10.03 -6.92 2.20
CA ILE A 113 9.98 -8.34 2.53
C ILE A 113 9.66 -8.51 4.01
N VAL A 114 8.71 -9.37 4.33
CA VAL A 114 8.33 -9.76 5.69
C VAL A 114 8.51 -11.28 5.82
N SER A 115 9.64 -11.71 6.35
CA SER A 115 10.03 -13.14 6.42
C SER A 115 10.94 -13.44 7.59
N ALA A 116 11.46 -14.66 7.67
CA ALA A 116 12.48 -15.03 8.65
C ALA A 116 13.77 -14.20 8.52
N CYS A 117 14.01 -13.58 7.39
CA CYS A 117 15.12 -12.65 7.09
C CYS A 117 16.51 -13.27 7.40
N SER A 118 16.76 -14.47 6.85
CA SER A 118 18.10 -15.02 6.83
C SER A 118 19.06 -14.14 6.01
N GLN A 119 20.36 -14.28 6.21
CA GLN A 119 21.37 -13.54 5.43
C GLN A 119 21.18 -13.77 3.92
N LEU A 120 20.90 -15.00 3.50
CA LEU A 120 20.68 -15.36 2.10
C LEU A 120 19.41 -14.68 1.53
N GLU A 121 18.35 -14.60 2.31
CA GLU A 121 17.12 -13.91 1.90
C GLU A 121 17.35 -12.41 1.74
N VAL A 122 18.11 -11.79 2.62
CA VAL A 122 18.46 -10.38 2.51
C VAL A 122 19.26 -10.11 1.23
N GLU A 123 20.27 -10.92 0.95
CA GLU A 123 21.07 -10.79 -0.27
C GLU A 123 20.25 -10.99 -1.55
N ALA A 124 19.39 -12.01 -1.57
CA ALA A 124 18.48 -12.26 -2.69
C ALA A 124 17.48 -11.13 -2.89
N GLY A 125 16.95 -10.56 -1.81
CA GLY A 125 16.03 -9.43 -1.86
C GLY A 125 16.68 -8.15 -2.36
N ILE A 126 17.91 -7.87 -1.98
CA ILE A 126 18.68 -6.73 -2.52
C ILE A 126 18.86 -6.91 -4.02
N ALA A 127 19.23 -8.11 -4.49
CA ALA A 127 19.36 -8.41 -5.91
C ALA A 127 18.03 -8.28 -6.68
N ALA A 128 16.91 -8.60 -6.05
CA ALA A 128 15.56 -8.44 -6.62
C ALA A 128 15.01 -6.99 -6.54
N GLY A 129 15.75 -6.05 -5.96
CA GLY A 129 15.35 -4.65 -5.86
C GLY A 129 14.33 -4.35 -4.76
N VAL A 130 14.37 -5.09 -3.66
CA VAL A 130 13.54 -4.86 -2.47
C VAL A 130 14.03 -3.64 -1.69
N ASP A 131 13.10 -2.85 -1.15
CA ASP A 131 13.40 -1.58 -0.48
C ASP A 131 13.57 -1.72 1.04
N ALA A 132 12.98 -2.72 1.65
CA ALA A 132 13.05 -2.95 3.09
C ALA A 132 12.84 -4.42 3.47
N PHE A 133 13.31 -4.76 4.66
CA PHE A 133 13.15 -6.08 5.28
C PHE A 133 12.58 -5.94 6.68
N LEU A 134 11.64 -6.81 7.03
CA LEU A 134 11.08 -6.96 8.37
C LEU A 134 11.14 -8.43 8.78
N ALA A 135 11.88 -8.72 9.84
CA ALA A 135 12.03 -10.09 10.33
C ALA A 135 10.77 -10.56 11.08
N LYS A 136 10.33 -11.79 10.84
CA LYS A 136 9.34 -12.49 11.65
C LYS A 136 10.03 -13.18 12.84
N PRO A 137 9.48 -13.15 14.05
CA PRO A 137 8.30 -12.38 14.46
C PRO A 137 8.60 -10.87 14.56
N PHE A 138 7.64 -10.04 14.24
CA PHE A 138 7.77 -8.57 14.27
C PHE A 138 6.77 -7.94 15.26
N GLU A 139 7.14 -6.78 15.78
CA GLU A 139 6.21 -5.93 16.52
C GLU A 139 5.34 -5.11 15.56
N PRO A 140 4.03 -4.94 15.83
CA PRO A 140 3.15 -4.15 14.99
C PRO A 140 3.65 -2.73 14.72
N THR A 141 4.31 -2.11 15.69
CA THR A 141 4.90 -0.77 15.56
C THR A 141 6.06 -0.72 14.56
N GLU A 142 6.85 -1.79 14.45
CA GLU A 142 7.93 -1.90 13.46
C GLU A 142 7.36 -2.02 12.04
N LEU A 143 6.35 -2.87 11.86
CA LEU A 143 5.64 -3.00 10.60
C LEU A 143 5.09 -1.65 10.11
N VAL A 144 4.36 -0.95 10.97
CA VAL A 144 3.78 0.36 10.66
C VAL A 144 4.86 1.37 10.30
N ARG A 145 5.96 1.41 11.05
CA ARG A 145 7.10 2.31 10.78
C ARG A 145 7.71 2.06 9.41
N VAL A 146 7.96 0.80 9.05
CA VAL A 146 8.52 0.43 7.74
C VAL A 146 7.59 0.84 6.62
N VAL A 147 6.31 0.48 6.70
CA VAL A 147 5.31 0.79 5.67
C VAL A 147 5.13 2.30 5.51
N ARG A 148 5.01 3.05 6.60
CA ARG A 148 4.87 4.51 6.57
C ARG A 148 6.06 5.20 5.90
N ARG A 149 7.27 4.81 6.26
CA ARG A 149 8.51 5.32 5.64
C ARG A 149 8.56 5.05 4.13
N LEU A 150 8.11 3.88 3.69
CA LEU A 150 8.09 3.54 2.27
C LEU A 150 7.01 4.33 1.52
N ALA A 151 5.83 4.49 2.09
CA ALA A 151 4.75 5.30 1.51
C ALA A 151 5.19 6.76 1.31
N GLU A 152 5.81 7.37 2.30
CA GLU A 152 6.35 8.74 2.21
C GLU A 152 7.44 8.90 1.14
N ARG A 153 8.26 7.87 0.92
CA ARG A 153 9.27 7.88 -0.16
C ARG A 153 8.63 7.89 -1.54
N LYS A 154 7.54 7.17 -1.72
CA LYS A 154 6.80 7.16 -2.98
C LYS A 154 6.21 8.53 -3.27
N ASP A 155 5.53 9.14 -2.32
CA ASP A 155 4.94 10.47 -2.46
C ASP A 155 5.96 11.52 -2.90
N ARG A 156 7.16 11.49 -2.33
CA ARG A 156 8.26 12.40 -2.70
C ARG A 156 8.74 12.18 -4.13
N ARG A 157 8.77 10.93 -4.61
CA ARG A 157 9.16 10.61 -5.99
C ARG A 157 8.11 11.06 -6.99
N ASP A 158 6.85 10.85 -6.69
CA ASP A 158 5.74 11.24 -7.55
C ASP A 158 5.58 12.77 -7.59
N GLY A 159 5.75 13.45 -6.47
CA GLY A 159 5.79 14.92 -6.38
C GLY A 159 6.93 15.55 -7.21
N ARG A 160 8.08 14.90 -7.33
CA ARG A 160 9.19 15.36 -8.18
C ARG A 160 8.95 15.14 -9.67
N LYS A 161 8.21 14.10 -10.04
CA LYS A 161 7.84 13.85 -11.46
C LYS A 161 6.78 14.83 -11.97
N GLY A 162 5.98 15.42 -11.07
CA GLY A 162 4.93 16.39 -11.38
C GLY A 162 5.37 17.85 -11.38
N ALA A 163 6.58 18.18 -10.97
CA ALA A 163 7.08 19.55 -11.01
C ALA A 163 7.39 19.97 -12.47
N PRO A 164 6.78 21.04 -13.00
CA PRO A 164 7.09 21.50 -14.33
C PRO A 164 8.55 21.95 -14.37
N ALA A 165 9.30 21.47 -15.38
CA ALA A 165 10.65 21.94 -15.65
C ALA A 165 10.60 23.47 -15.74
N GLY A 166 11.26 24.14 -14.80
CA GLY A 166 11.34 25.59 -14.75
C GLY A 166 11.81 26.12 -16.10
N ARG A 167 10.98 26.94 -16.72
CA ARG A 167 11.38 27.69 -17.90
C ARG A 167 12.57 28.57 -17.49
N GLY A 168 13.74 28.21 -17.99
CA GLY A 168 14.90 29.09 -17.95
C GLY A 168 14.54 30.41 -18.63
N ARG A 169 14.59 31.49 -17.89
CA ARG A 169 14.62 32.82 -18.49
C ARG A 169 16.04 33.02 -19.01
N GLY A 170 16.18 33.03 -20.31
CA GLY A 170 17.32 33.61 -20.99
C GLY A 170 17.20 35.13 -20.99
#